data_36f74819ee3c47e864a68a4470742932
#
_entry.id   36f74819ee3c47e864a68a4470742932
#
_cell.length_a   1.000
_cell.length_b   1.000
_cell.length_c   1.000
_cell.angle_alpha   90.00
_cell.angle_beta   90.00
_cell.angle_gamma   90.00
#
_symmetry.space_group_name_H-M   'P 1'
#
loop_
_entity.id
_entity.type
_entity.pdbx_description
1 polymer ?
#
loop_
_entity_poly.entity_id
_entity_poly.type
_entity_poly.pdbx_seq_one_letter_code
_entity_poly.pdbx_strand_id
1 'polypeptide(L)'
;MTPQFHRFAVEELLDGVYFAPTYGNTLMGLATHKPRVPEDNYAIIYYPPLPRAMIEVVDPDQPDRVVEYGETGRVRLTTLTREFFMPRFLERDEAEREPPCDLYPWDGVRNVRPFSRFQAAVVEGVY
;
A
#
# COMPACT_ATOMS: atom_id res chain seq x y z
N MET A 1 6.98 -4.50 -4.56
CA MET A 1 6.91 -5.44 -5.72
C MET A 1 6.31 -4.73 -6.91
N THR A 2 6.92 -4.87 -8.08
CA THR A 2 6.40 -4.24 -9.31
C THR A 2 5.34 -5.11 -9.99
N PRO A 3 4.43 -4.52 -10.79
CA PRO A 3 3.47 -5.30 -11.58
C PRO A 3 4.13 -6.31 -12.51
N GLN A 4 5.28 -5.99 -13.07
CA GLN A 4 6.05 -6.90 -13.93
C GLN A 4 6.53 -8.14 -13.18
N PHE A 5 7.06 -7.95 -11.97
CA PHE A 5 7.47 -9.08 -11.14
C PHE A 5 6.27 -9.90 -10.67
N HIS A 6 5.16 -9.25 -10.31
CA HIS A 6 3.93 -9.93 -9.95
C HIS A 6 3.41 -10.80 -11.10
N ARG A 7 3.42 -10.27 -12.32
CA ARG A 7 3.06 -11.04 -13.52
C ARG A 7 3.98 -12.26 -13.69
N PHE A 8 5.28 -12.05 -13.66
CA PHE A 8 6.27 -13.13 -13.75
C PHE A 8 6.05 -14.21 -12.69
N ALA A 9 5.84 -13.80 -11.44
CA ALA A 9 5.62 -14.73 -10.34
C ALA A 9 4.36 -15.59 -10.56
N VAL A 10 3.28 -14.98 -11.01
CA VAL A 10 1.99 -15.67 -11.21
C VAL A 10 2.01 -16.58 -12.46
N GLU A 11 2.58 -16.09 -13.57
CA GLU A 11 2.51 -16.79 -14.85
C GLU A 11 3.62 -17.85 -15.04
N GLU A 12 4.80 -17.60 -14.50
CA GLU A 12 5.97 -18.43 -14.80
C GLU A 12 6.57 -19.16 -13.60
N LEU A 13 6.56 -18.53 -12.42
CA LEU A 13 7.25 -19.07 -11.25
C LEU A 13 6.35 -19.92 -10.35
N LEU A 14 5.09 -19.56 -10.18
CA LEU A 14 4.16 -20.14 -9.22
C LEU A 14 2.96 -20.79 -9.93
N ASP A 15 3.20 -21.53 -10.99
CA ASP A 15 2.14 -22.19 -11.75
C ASP A 15 1.27 -23.07 -10.84
N GLY A 16 -0.05 -22.83 -10.89
CA GLY A 16 -1.03 -23.55 -10.07
C GLY A 16 -1.05 -23.18 -8.58
N VAL A 17 -0.25 -22.19 -8.15
CA VAL A 17 -0.20 -21.73 -6.75
C VAL A 17 -0.84 -20.35 -6.65
N TYR A 18 -1.72 -20.17 -5.64
CA TYR A 18 -2.30 -18.88 -5.36
C TYR A 18 -1.26 -17.96 -4.70
N PHE A 19 -0.96 -16.84 -5.35
CA PHE A 19 -0.03 -15.85 -4.86
C PHE A 19 -0.77 -14.77 -4.07
N ALA A 20 -0.47 -14.67 -2.77
CA ALA A 20 -1.10 -13.71 -1.86
C ALA A 20 -0.06 -12.74 -1.28
N PRO A 21 0.25 -11.64 -1.96
CA PRO A 21 1.15 -10.64 -1.42
C PRO A 21 0.56 -10.00 -0.15
N THR A 22 1.42 -9.57 0.76
CA THR A 22 1.02 -8.89 1.99
C THR A 22 1.73 -7.55 2.14
N TYR A 23 1.06 -6.62 2.78
CA TYR A 23 1.61 -5.32 3.17
C TYR A 23 1.29 -5.06 4.63
N GLY A 24 2.28 -4.65 5.39
CA GLY A 24 2.03 -4.35 6.79
C GLY A 24 3.29 -4.03 7.57
N ASN A 25 3.06 -3.65 8.81
CA ASN A 25 4.09 -3.38 9.79
C ASN A 25 3.56 -3.67 11.20
N THR A 26 4.41 -3.52 12.21
CA THR A 26 4.06 -3.76 13.61
C THR A 26 2.91 -2.86 14.10
N LEU A 27 2.82 -1.64 13.59
CA LEU A 27 1.83 -0.65 14.04
C LEU A 27 0.45 -0.93 13.48
N MET A 28 0.37 -1.31 12.22
CA MET A 28 -0.91 -1.53 11.52
C MET A 28 -1.38 -2.98 11.59
N GLY A 29 -0.46 -3.93 11.58
CA GLY A 29 -0.74 -5.32 11.26
C GLY A 29 -0.66 -5.54 9.75
N LEU A 30 -1.45 -6.47 9.23
CA LEU A 30 -1.44 -6.82 7.81
C LEU A 30 -2.65 -6.23 7.09
N ALA A 31 -2.38 -5.54 5.99
CA ALA A 31 -3.40 -5.21 5.00
C ALA A 31 -3.67 -6.42 4.11
N THR A 32 -4.92 -6.58 3.71
CA THR A 32 -5.35 -7.67 2.84
C THR A 32 -5.22 -7.26 1.38
N HIS A 33 -4.67 -8.12 0.53
CA HIS A 33 -4.63 -7.82 -0.89
C HIS A 33 -6.00 -8.10 -1.54
N LYS A 34 -6.36 -7.27 -2.51
CA LYS A 34 -7.52 -7.50 -3.36
C LYS A 34 -7.24 -8.70 -4.27
N PRO A 35 -8.18 -9.67 -4.40
CA PRO A 35 -8.05 -10.74 -5.38
C PRO A 35 -7.80 -10.18 -6.78
N ARG A 36 -6.86 -10.77 -7.50
CA ARG A 36 -6.48 -10.32 -8.83
C ARG A 36 -7.63 -10.44 -9.83
N VAL A 37 -7.86 -9.37 -10.56
CA VAL A 37 -8.75 -9.35 -11.73
C VAL A 37 -7.96 -8.82 -12.94
N PRO A 38 -8.33 -9.21 -14.18
CA PRO A 38 -7.58 -8.77 -15.38
C PRO A 38 -7.47 -7.27 -15.54
N GLU A 39 -8.50 -6.53 -15.12
CA GLU A 39 -8.57 -5.06 -15.21
C GLU A 39 -7.51 -4.35 -14.38
N ASP A 40 -7.00 -4.97 -13.33
CA ASP A 40 -5.95 -4.41 -12.48
C ASP A 40 -4.56 -4.49 -13.13
N ASN A 41 -4.41 -5.21 -14.24
CA ASN A 41 -3.16 -5.33 -15.01
C ASN A 41 -1.95 -5.66 -14.11
N TYR A 42 -2.10 -6.67 -13.24
CA TYR A 42 -1.11 -7.12 -12.26
C TYR A 42 -0.72 -6.08 -11.19
N ALA A 43 -1.40 -4.96 -11.10
CA ALA A 43 -1.24 -4.07 -9.95
C ALA A 43 -1.58 -4.80 -8.65
N ILE A 44 -0.80 -4.54 -7.60
CA ILE A 44 -1.08 -5.09 -6.28
C ILE A 44 -1.81 -4.04 -5.47
N ILE A 45 -3.01 -4.38 -5.02
CA ILE A 45 -3.90 -3.49 -4.30
C ILE A 45 -4.12 -4.05 -2.90
N TYR A 46 -3.96 -3.21 -1.88
CA TYR A 46 -4.16 -3.57 -0.49
C TYR A 46 -5.25 -2.73 0.15
N TYR A 47 -5.98 -3.36 1.06
CA TYR A 47 -6.97 -2.70 1.91
C TYR A 47 -6.63 -2.89 3.38
N PRO A 48 -6.74 -1.83 4.20
CA PRO A 48 -6.40 -1.91 5.62
C PRO A 48 -7.40 -2.76 6.42
N PRO A 49 -6.98 -3.29 7.58
CA PRO A 49 -7.87 -4.07 8.46
C PRO A 49 -8.76 -3.15 9.31
N LEU A 50 -9.71 -2.42 8.70
CA LEU A 50 -10.67 -1.62 9.45
C LEU A 50 -11.54 -2.51 10.37
N PRO A 51 -11.90 -2.02 11.56
CA PRO A 51 -11.64 -0.69 12.13
C PRO A 51 -10.28 -0.55 12.84
N ARG A 52 -9.46 -1.59 12.84
CA ARG A 52 -8.18 -1.62 13.57
C ARG A 52 -7.19 -0.56 13.04
N ALA A 53 -7.09 -0.44 11.74
CA ALA A 53 -6.19 0.50 11.10
C ALA A 53 -6.82 1.11 9.86
N MET A 54 -6.44 2.33 9.53
CA MET A 54 -6.84 3.05 8.32
C MET A 54 -5.59 3.45 7.54
N ILE A 55 -5.66 3.38 6.22
CA ILE A 55 -4.61 3.83 5.31
C ILE A 55 -5.16 4.98 4.48
N GLU A 56 -4.39 6.05 4.38
CA GLU A 56 -4.67 7.19 3.50
C GLU A 56 -3.47 7.45 2.61
N VAL A 57 -3.70 8.03 1.45
CA VAL A 57 -2.65 8.53 0.57
C VAL A 57 -2.74 10.04 0.55
N VAL A 58 -1.69 10.70 1.01
CA VAL A 58 -1.67 12.15 1.22
C VAL A 58 -0.62 12.83 0.36
N ASP A 59 -0.86 14.10 0.08
CA ASP A 59 0.10 14.93 -0.62
C ASP A 59 1.39 15.04 0.22
N PRO A 60 2.57 14.72 -0.36
CA PRO A 60 3.84 14.79 0.37
C PRO A 60 4.20 16.17 0.89
N ASP A 61 3.76 17.22 0.20
CA ASP A 61 4.05 18.61 0.55
C ASP A 61 2.96 19.24 1.42
N GLN A 62 1.75 18.68 1.39
CA GLN A 62 0.60 19.10 2.20
C GLN A 62 -0.06 17.87 2.86
N PRO A 63 0.54 17.29 3.92
CA PRO A 63 0.08 16.02 4.49
C PRO A 63 -1.36 16.02 5.04
N ASP A 64 -1.98 17.16 5.20
CA ASP A 64 -3.39 17.26 5.56
C ASP A 64 -4.35 17.07 4.37
N ARG A 65 -3.81 17.09 3.15
CA ARG A 65 -4.58 16.86 1.92
C ARG A 65 -4.48 15.40 1.49
N VAL A 66 -5.60 14.71 1.49
CA VAL A 66 -5.73 13.39 0.85
C VAL A 66 -5.78 13.60 -0.66
N VAL A 67 -5.00 12.83 -1.41
CA VAL A 67 -4.97 12.94 -2.89
C VAL A 67 -6.24 12.36 -3.51
N GLU A 68 -6.47 12.66 -4.79
CA GLU A 68 -7.60 12.08 -5.52
C GLU A 68 -7.35 10.59 -5.81
N TYR A 69 -8.41 9.85 -6.13
CA TYR A 69 -8.28 8.45 -6.55
C TYR A 69 -7.39 8.33 -7.78
N GLY A 70 -6.44 7.38 -7.72
CA GLY A 70 -5.47 7.18 -8.79
C GLY A 70 -4.22 8.08 -8.71
N GLU A 71 -4.25 9.14 -7.91
CA GLU A 71 -3.06 9.96 -7.69
C GLU A 71 -2.08 9.28 -6.74
N THR A 72 -0.80 9.50 -7.00
CA THR A 72 0.30 9.04 -6.13
C THR A 72 0.52 10.03 -5.00
N GLY A 73 0.71 9.50 -3.81
CA GLY A 73 1.07 10.28 -2.64
C GLY A 73 1.76 9.43 -1.59
N ARG A 74 2.06 10.02 -0.47
CA ARG A 74 2.70 9.35 0.65
C ARG A 74 1.67 8.58 1.48
N VAL A 75 2.02 7.37 1.89
CA VAL A 75 1.16 6.55 2.72
C VAL A 75 1.13 7.11 4.15
N ARG A 76 -0.07 7.25 4.69
CA ARG A 76 -0.31 7.66 6.07
C ARG A 76 -1.18 6.62 6.78
N LEU A 77 -0.70 6.13 7.91
CA LEU A 77 -1.39 5.13 8.72
C LEU A 77 -2.02 5.76 9.95
N THR A 78 -3.18 5.26 10.33
CA THR A 78 -3.80 5.58 11.62
C THR A 78 -4.20 4.27 12.29
N THR A 79 -3.67 4.01 13.48
CA THR A 79 -4.02 2.87 14.32
C THR A 79 -4.41 3.38 15.70
N LEU A 80 -5.66 3.09 16.10
CA LEU A 80 -6.23 3.55 17.37
C LEU A 80 -6.70 2.36 18.19
N THR A 81 -5.76 1.47 18.55
CA THR A 81 -6.03 0.31 19.41
C THR A 81 -5.47 0.55 20.81
N ARG A 82 -5.81 -0.33 21.74
CA ARG A 82 -5.27 -0.26 23.11
C ARG A 82 -3.77 -0.52 23.14
N GLU A 83 -3.28 -1.34 22.23
CA GLU A 83 -1.87 -1.73 22.12
C GLU A 83 -1.05 -0.69 21.36
N PHE A 84 -1.65 -0.08 20.33
CA PHE A 84 -0.98 0.90 19.47
C PHE A 84 -1.89 2.10 19.23
N PHE A 85 -1.54 3.21 19.82
CA PHE A 85 -2.17 4.50 19.56
C PHE A 85 -1.25 5.34 18.68
N MET A 86 -1.46 5.27 17.38
CA MET A 86 -0.61 5.94 16.38
C MET A 86 -1.48 6.69 15.37
N PRO A 87 -1.93 7.90 15.71
CA PRO A 87 -2.71 8.72 14.80
C PRO A 87 -1.81 9.35 13.73
N ARG A 88 -2.21 9.24 12.45
CA ARG A 88 -1.63 10.00 11.34
C ARG A 88 -0.11 9.82 11.18
N PHE A 89 0.35 8.60 11.24
CA PHE A 89 1.77 8.26 11.03
C PHE A 89 2.11 8.24 9.54
N LEU A 90 3.07 9.07 9.13
CA LEU A 90 3.57 9.10 7.75
C LEU A 90 4.59 7.98 7.54
N GLU A 91 4.26 7.02 6.68
CA GLU A 91 5.13 5.92 6.32
C GLU A 91 6.26 6.34 5.36
N ARG A 92 7.21 5.42 5.15
CA ARG A 92 8.30 5.58 4.19
C ARG A 92 7.90 5.16 2.78
N ASP A 93 6.63 4.87 2.57
CA ASP A 93 6.10 4.38 1.31
C ASP A 93 5.25 5.44 0.61
N GLU A 94 5.19 5.31 -0.72
CA GLU A 94 4.21 5.98 -1.57
C GLU A 94 3.34 4.93 -2.26
N ALA A 95 2.16 5.35 -2.67
CA ALA A 95 1.19 4.52 -3.38
C ALA A 95 0.21 5.40 -4.14
N GLU A 96 -0.54 4.79 -5.07
CA GLU A 96 -1.74 5.42 -5.61
C GLU A 96 -2.92 5.17 -4.68
N ARG A 97 -3.80 6.18 -4.52
CA ARG A 97 -5.04 6.02 -3.76
C ARG A 97 -6.02 5.15 -4.53
N GLU A 98 -6.46 4.06 -3.92
CA GLU A 98 -7.41 3.12 -4.52
C GLU A 98 -8.81 3.32 -3.95
N PRO A 99 -9.86 3.38 -4.81
CA PRO A 99 -11.23 3.49 -4.32
C PRO A 99 -11.72 2.21 -3.65
N PRO A 100 -12.79 2.30 -2.84
CA PRO A 100 -13.46 1.13 -2.29
C PRO A 100 -13.89 0.13 -3.37
N CYS A 101 -14.02 -1.14 -2.99
CA CYS A 101 -14.59 -2.20 -3.83
C CYS A 101 -15.64 -2.99 -3.05
N ASP A 102 -16.31 -3.94 -3.71
CA ASP A 102 -17.39 -4.71 -3.08
C ASP A 102 -16.93 -5.47 -1.84
N LEU A 103 -15.70 -6.00 -1.84
CA LEU A 103 -15.14 -6.71 -0.70
C LEU A 103 -14.70 -5.77 0.43
N TYR A 104 -14.25 -4.57 0.07
CA TYR A 104 -13.68 -3.59 1.01
C TYR A 104 -14.30 -2.22 0.77
N PRO A 105 -15.35 -1.85 1.52
CA PRO A 105 -16.06 -0.58 1.32
C PRO A 105 -15.34 0.63 1.93
N TRP A 106 -14.02 0.67 1.84
CA TRP A 106 -13.13 1.75 2.29
C TRP A 106 -11.93 1.89 1.37
N ASP A 107 -11.22 3.00 1.49
CA ASP A 107 -10.07 3.28 0.63
C ASP A 107 -8.94 2.28 0.82
N GLY A 108 -8.27 1.96 -0.27
CA GLY A 108 -7.08 1.14 -0.33
C GLY A 108 -5.89 1.86 -0.93
N VAL A 109 -4.84 1.11 -1.18
CA VAL A 109 -3.58 1.57 -1.79
C VAL A 109 -3.17 0.63 -2.90
N ARG A 110 -2.66 1.20 -3.99
CA ARG A 110 -2.21 0.49 -5.19
C ARG A 110 -0.71 0.70 -5.38
N ASN A 111 -0.01 -0.37 -5.74
CA ASN A 111 1.42 -0.33 -6.09
C ASN A 111 2.28 0.35 -5.03
N VAL A 112 2.16 -0.10 -3.80
CA VAL A 112 2.97 0.39 -2.68
C VAL A 112 4.45 0.16 -2.96
N ARG A 113 5.25 1.20 -2.78
CA ARG A 113 6.70 1.19 -3.03
C ARG A 113 7.40 2.18 -2.13
N PRO A 114 8.72 2.07 -1.95
CA PRO A 114 9.46 3.06 -1.18
C PRO A 114 9.28 4.47 -1.75
N PHE A 115 9.11 5.43 -0.85
CA PHE A 115 8.91 6.83 -1.22
C PHE A 115 10.11 7.36 -2.00
N SER A 116 9.88 7.82 -3.22
CA SER A 116 10.92 8.17 -4.18
C SER A 116 11.92 9.22 -3.68
N ARG A 117 11.46 10.19 -2.87
CA ARG A 117 12.35 11.22 -2.30
C ARG A 117 13.36 10.66 -1.30
N PHE A 118 13.08 9.52 -0.68
CA PHE A 118 14.04 8.86 0.22
C PHE A 118 15.06 8.01 -0.52
N GLN A 119 14.74 7.51 -1.70
CA GLN A 119 15.67 6.73 -2.52
C GLN A 119 16.87 7.56 -2.96
N ALA A 120 16.67 8.83 -3.27
CA ALA A 120 17.77 9.74 -3.65
C ALA A 120 18.77 9.98 -2.50
N ALA A 121 18.34 9.86 -1.25
CA ALA A 121 19.21 10.04 -0.07
C ALA A 121 19.99 8.75 0.29
N VAL A 122 19.55 7.58 -0.18
CA VAL A 122 20.18 6.28 0.13
C VAL A 122 21.35 5.97 -0.79
N VAL A 123 21.41 6.58 -1.97
CA VAL A 123 22.48 6.33 -2.96
C VAL A 123 23.86 6.82 -2.49
N GLU A 124 23.92 7.72 -1.52
CA GLU A 124 25.17 8.25 -0.95
C GLU A 124 25.56 7.59 0.38
N GLY A 125 24.72 6.72 0.89
CA GLY A 125 25.01 5.97 2.10
C GLY A 125 25.86 4.73 1.84
N VAL A 126 26.89 4.53 2.64
CA VAL A 126 27.71 3.30 2.61
C VAL A 126 26.89 2.14 3.19
N TYR A 127 26.44 1.31 2.33
CA TYR A 127 25.86 0.02 2.69
C TYR A 127 26.70 -1.10 2.07
#